data_81c79a3fe6e88e68f9e7de894840e495
#
_entry.id   81c79a3fe6e88e68f9e7de894840e495
#
_cell.length_a   1.000
_cell.length_b   1.000
_cell.length_c   1.000
_cell.angle_alpha   90.00
_cell.angle_beta   90.00
_cell.angle_gamma   90.00
#
_symmetry.space_group_name_H-M   'P 1'
#
loop_
_entity.id
_entity.type
_entity.pdbx_description
1 polymer ?
#
loop_
_entity_poly.entity_id
_entity_poly.type
_entity_poly.pdbx_seq_one_letter_code
_entity_poly.pdbx_strand_id
1 'polypeptide(L)'
;MQHLSARLARGVRAVFEPLLRRECRTWAEPLVVQRLADYRVERPDGLTAWLPMAMTAAGTPAAGQALAVLDGRFVMELLDLFFGGTGAAPATLPAEFTPAAEAMIAQLGRMLAEPMRAAWEPLARIEFTPGRVEANPALITDLDADDAVVITRFGIASGTAKPVFLDLLYPVTALKPHGPSLTGKVHGKTAEPDPAWRTGLTRAVMDVRFPIRSVLAEPMVSLSLLMELKAGDVIPISVGGDVPVMVGRDRLGAGTVGTSNGKAAIKLTHISYDLDRAFGGELQ
;
A
#
# COMPACT_ATOMS: atom_id res chain seq x y z
N MET A 1 2.46 10.05 -1.99
CA MET A 1 1.61 9.98 -0.77
C MET A 1 1.20 8.55 -0.43
N GLN A 2 0.65 7.70 -1.32
CA GLN A 2 0.22 6.32 -0.98
C GLN A 2 1.31 5.46 -0.31
N HIS A 3 2.55 5.51 -0.81
CA HIS A 3 3.67 4.79 -0.18
C HIS A 3 3.99 5.29 1.24
N LEU A 4 3.84 6.59 1.47
CA LEU A 4 3.99 7.19 2.79
C LEU A 4 2.93 6.64 3.75
N SER A 5 1.66 6.61 3.32
CA SER A 5 0.56 6.08 4.13
C SER A 5 0.77 4.60 4.49
N ALA A 6 1.21 3.77 3.53
CA ALA A 6 1.48 2.36 3.78
C ALA A 6 2.64 2.13 4.76
N ARG A 7 3.69 2.97 4.71
CA ARG A 7 4.79 2.92 5.69
C ARG A 7 4.32 3.35 7.07
N LEU A 8 3.56 4.45 7.11
CA LEU A 8 3.06 5.00 8.37
C LEU A 8 2.06 4.07 9.06
N ALA A 9 1.23 3.33 8.32
CA ALA A 9 0.31 2.35 8.90
C ALA A 9 1.03 1.32 9.79
N ARG A 10 2.24 0.89 9.42
CA ARG A 10 3.07 -0.01 10.25
C ARG A 10 3.58 0.68 11.50
N GLY A 11 3.96 1.96 11.39
CA GLY A 11 4.39 2.75 12.53
C GLY A 11 3.25 3.05 13.51
N VAL A 12 2.05 3.33 13.00
CA VAL A 12 0.83 3.50 13.79
C VAL A 12 0.53 2.24 14.61
N ARG A 13 0.71 1.05 14.03
CA ARG A 13 0.57 -0.20 14.77
C ARG A 13 1.48 -0.25 15.99
N ALA A 14 2.76 0.06 15.81
CA ALA A 14 3.75 0.03 16.89
C ALA A 14 3.43 1.02 18.02
N VAL A 15 2.74 2.12 17.72
CA VAL A 15 2.28 3.10 18.71
C VAL A 15 1.06 2.59 19.49
N PHE A 16 0.08 2.00 18.81
CA PHE A 16 -1.18 1.65 19.46
C PHE A 16 -1.21 0.27 20.13
N GLU A 17 -0.42 -0.71 19.68
CA GLU A 17 -0.36 -2.02 20.35
C GLU A 17 0.00 -1.93 21.85
N PRO A 18 1.03 -1.18 22.27
CA PRO A 18 1.34 -1.03 23.69
C PRO A 18 0.25 -0.28 24.47
N LEU A 19 -0.39 0.74 23.85
CA LEU A 19 -1.44 1.53 24.47
C LEU A 19 -2.73 0.72 24.66
N LEU A 20 -3.10 -0.07 23.66
CA LEU A 20 -4.27 -0.94 23.72
C LEU A 20 -4.02 -2.21 24.54
N ARG A 21 -2.77 -2.52 24.88
CA ARG A 21 -2.33 -3.74 25.58
C ARG A 21 -2.81 -5.03 24.92
N ARG A 22 -2.97 -5.02 23.59
CA ARG A 22 -3.41 -6.16 22.77
C ARG A 22 -2.97 -5.96 21.33
N GLU A 23 -2.86 -7.06 20.61
CA GLU A 23 -2.55 -7.00 19.19
C GLU A 23 -3.61 -6.18 18.42
N CYS A 24 -3.13 -5.33 17.53
CA CYS A 24 -3.99 -4.57 16.65
C CYS A 24 -3.58 -4.72 15.19
N ARG A 25 -4.57 -4.66 14.30
CA ARG A 25 -4.38 -4.55 12.87
C ARG A 25 -4.59 -3.10 12.47
N THR A 26 -3.64 -2.57 11.70
CA THR A 26 -3.72 -1.22 11.18
C THR A 26 -3.67 -1.22 9.65
N TRP A 27 -4.41 -0.32 9.03
CA TRP A 27 -4.38 -0.10 7.58
C TRP A 27 -4.54 1.38 7.30
N ALA A 28 -4.13 1.81 6.11
CA ALA A 28 -4.42 3.15 5.60
C ALA A 28 -5.55 3.06 4.59
N GLU A 29 -6.50 3.97 4.68
CA GLU A 29 -7.53 4.15 3.67
C GLU A 29 -7.00 4.96 2.47
N PRO A 30 -7.69 4.95 1.33
CA PRO A 30 -7.35 5.79 0.20
C PRO A 30 -7.28 7.27 0.60
N LEU A 31 -6.33 7.99 0.02
CA LEU A 31 -6.18 9.42 0.26
C LEU A 31 -7.38 10.19 -0.26
N VAL A 32 -7.84 11.16 0.53
CA VAL A 32 -8.89 12.09 0.16
C VAL A 32 -8.32 13.51 0.19
N VAL A 33 -8.72 14.33 -0.76
CA VAL A 33 -8.38 15.76 -0.78
C VAL A 33 -9.67 16.55 -0.77
N GLN A 34 -9.86 17.37 0.26
CA GLN A 34 -11.06 18.20 0.42
C GLN A 34 -10.74 19.45 1.22
N ARG A 35 -11.69 20.38 1.35
CA ARG A 35 -11.51 21.53 2.23
C ARG A 35 -11.62 21.12 3.69
N LEU A 36 -10.91 21.82 4.55
CA LEU A 36 -10.97 21.57 5.99
C LEU A 36 -12.41 21.75 6.54
N ALA A 37 -13.15 22.72 6.02
CA ALA A 37 -14.56 22.91 6.38
C ALA A 37 -15.41 21.68 6.10
N ASP A 38 -15.27 21.07 4.91
CA ASP A 38 -16.01 19.90 4.50
C ASP A 38 -15.68 18.69 5.40
N TYR A 39 -14.40 18.49 5.67
CA TYR A 39 -13.93 17.45 6.59
C TYR A 39 -14.52 17.61 8.01
N ARG A 40 -14.62 18.84 8.49
CA ARG A 40 -15.23 19.14 9.83
C ARG A 40 -16.71 18.79 9.86
N VAL A 41 -17.45 19.10 8.80
CA VAL A 41 -18.89 18.81 8.69
C VAL A 41 -19.16 17.30 8.62
N GLU A 42 -18.28 16.54 7.98
CA GLU A 42 -18.40 15.07 7.88
C GLU A 42 -18.13 14.32 9.19
N ARG A 43 -17.52 15.00 10.17
CA ARG A 43 -17.27 14.36 11.46
C ARG A 43 -18.55 14.38 12.32
N PRO A 44 -18.79 13.28 13.09
CA PRO A 44 -19.90 13.27 14.02
C PRO A 44 -19.74 14.37 15.06
N ASP A 45 -20.85 14.95 15.46
CA ASP A 45 -20.88 15.87 16.59
C ASP A 45 -20.35 15.21 17.85
N GLY A 46 -19.43 15.86 18.53
CA GLY A 46 -18.84 15.35 19.76
C GLY A 46 -17.40 15.82 19.99
N LEU A 47 -16.88 15.43 21.14
CA LEU A 47 -15.53 15.75 21.54
C LEU A 47 -14.53 15.13 20.54
N THR A 48 -13.68 15.95 19.97
CA THR A 48 -12.65 15.54 19.00
C THR A 48 -11.31 16.16 19.40
N ALA A 49 -10.27 15.34 19.41
CA ALA A 49 -8.91 15.82 19.64
C ALA A 49 -8.28 16.27 18.32
N TRP A 50 -7.99 17.54 18.23
CA TRP A 50 -7.25 18.15 17.14
C TRP A 50 -5.85 18.46 17.63
N LEU A 51 -4.88 17.65 17.24
CA LEU A 51 -3.50 17.78 17.66
C LEU A 51 -2.64 18.33 16.53
N PRO A 52 -2.22 19.60 16.62
CA PRO A 52 -1.26 20.15 15.69
C PRO A 52 0.08 19.42 15.77
N MET A 53 0.68 19.16 14.60
CA MET A 53 1.98 18.54 14.46
C MET A 53 2.84 19.46 13.59
N ALA A 54 3.68 20.27 14.24
CA ALA A 54 4.57 21.17 13.52
C ALA A 54 5.54 20.36 12.66
N MET A 55 5.72 20.78 11.40
CA MET A 55 6.61 20.16 10.43
C MET A 55 7.82 21.07 10.23
N THR A 56 9.00 20.61 10.61
CA THR A 56 10.27 21.32 10.42
C THR A 56 11.19 20.55 9.50
N ALA A 57 11.62 21.17 8.40
CA ALA A 57 12.63 20.57 7.54
C ALA A 57 14.02 21.00 8.02
N ALA A 58 15.01 20.12 7.95
CA ALA A 58 16.38 20.40 8.34
C ALA A 58 16.91 21.62 7.54
N GLY A 59 17.28 22.69 8.26
CA GLY A 59 17.85 23.91 7.68
C GLY A 59 16.83 24.97 7.22
N THR A 60 15.53 24.77 7.48
CA THR A 60 14.49 25.78 7.17
C THR A 60 13.66 26.08 8.43
N PRO A 61 13.20 27.33 8.64
CA PRO A 61 12.19 27.61 9.66
C PRO A 61 10.93 26.79 9.34
N ALA A 62 10.08 26.56 10.37
CA ALA A 62 8.92 25.67 10.31
C ALA A 62 8.24 25.65 8.93
N ALA A 63 8.25 24.50 8.29
CA ALA A 63 7.80 24.37 6.91
C ALA A 63 6.27 24.21 6.78
N GLY A 64 5.57 24.11 7.90
CA GLY A 64 4.12 23.95 7.94
C GLY A 64 3.64 23.17 9.17
N GLN A 65 2.36 22.85 9.16
CA GLN A 65 1.69 22.12 10.23
C GLN A 65 0.82 21.04 9.64
N ALA A 66 0.92 19.83 10.16
CA ALA A 66 -0.05 18.75 9.97
C ALA A 66 -0.99 18.68 11.16
N LEU A 67 -2.09 17.96 11.05
CA LEU A 67 -2.99 17.68 12.15
C LEU A 67 -3.15 16.18 12.34
N ALA A 68 -3.06 15.71 13.57
CA ALA A 68 -3.54 14.39 13.96
C ALA A 68 -4.90 14.55 14.64
N VAL A 69 -5.90 13.84 14.13
CA VAL A 69 -7.28 13.99 14.60
C VAL A 69 -7.79 12.64 15.10
N LEU A 70 -8.32 12.63 16.32
CA LEU A 70 -8.86 11.44 16.98
C LEU A 70 -10.24 11.73 17.55
N ASP A 71 -11.09 10.72 17.57
CA ASP A 71 -12.37 10.75 18.25
C ASP A 71 -12.17 10.81 19.77
N GLY A 72 -12.91 11.69 20.44
CA GLY A 72 -12.81 11.87 21.88
C GLY A 72 -13.19 10.61 22.67
N ARG A 73 -14.11 9.79 22.16
CA ARG A 73 -14.44 8.51 22.78
C ARG A 73 -13.20 7.59 22.80
N PHE A 74 -12.49 7.50 21.69
CA PHE A 74 -11.28 6.70 21.61
C PHE A 74 -10.17 7.23 22.55
N VAL A 75 -10.04 8.54 22.67
CA VAL A 75 -9.12 9.16 23.65
C VAL A 75 -9.48 8.74 25.07
N MET A 76 -10.77 8.73 25.43
CA MET A 76 -11.21 8.31 26.77
C MET A 76 -11.02 6.81 26.99
N GLU A 77 -11.18 5.96 25.97
CA GLU A 77 -10.85 4.53 26.04
C GLU A 77 -9.37 4.30 26.29
N LEU A 78 -8.49 5.03 25.58
CA LEU A 78 -7.05 4.99 25.81
C LEU A 78 -6.66 5.45 27.20
N LEU A 79 -7.33 6.50 27.69
CA LEU A 79 -7.07 7.02 29.03
C LEU A 79 -7.47 5.99 30.12
N ASP A 80 -8.63 5.34 29.98
CA ASP A 80 -9.06 4.28 30.88
C ASP A 80 -8.08 3.11 30.90
N LEU A 81 -7.63 2.66 29.72
CA LEU A 81 -6.61 1.62 29.59
C LEU A 81 -5.27 2.01 30.22
N PHE A 82 -4.90 3.28 30.09
CA PHE A 82 -3.66 3.78 30.67
C PHE A 82 -3.69 3.69 32.21
N PHE A 83 -4.83 4.00 32.83
CA PHE A 83 -5.02 3.86 34.27
C PHE A 83 -5.37 2.44 34.74
N GLY A 84 -5.31 1.46 33.84
CA GLY A 84 -5.52 0.05 34.17
C GLY A 84 -6.97 -0.42 34.11
N GLY A 85 -7.84 0.35 33.50
CA GLY A 85 -9.23 -0.01 33.20
C GLY A 85 -9.35 -1.02 32.04
N THR A 86 -10.57 -1.23 31.60
CA THR A 86 -10.94 -2.19 30.53
C THR A 86 -11.00 -1.58 29.15
N GLY A 87 -10.80 -0.26 29.01
CA GLY A 87 -10.96 0.49 27.79
C GLY A 87 -12.42 0.93 27.58
N ALA A 88 -13.13 1.25 28.66
CA ALA A 88 -14.50 1.72 28.59
C ALA A 88 -14.57 3.25 28.53
N ALA A 89 -15.12 3.80 27.46
CA ALA A 89 -15.42 5.23 27.41
C ALA A 89 -16.69 5.53 28.24
N PRO A 90 -16.80 6.72 28.85
CA PRO A 90 -18.00 7.13 29.55
C PRO A 90 -19.22 7.18 28.59
N ALA A 91 -20.42 6.92 29.13
CA ALA A 91 -21.64 6.95 28.35
C ALA A 91 -21.88 8.32 27.69
N THR A 92 -21.59 9.39 28.43
CA THR A 92 -21.61 10.77 27.92
C THR A 92 -20.20 11.33 27.94
N LEU A 93 -19.74 11.80 26.80
CA LEU A 93 -18.42 12.45 26.70
C LEU A 93 -18.47 13.83 27.35
N PRO A 94 -17.38 14.27 28.01
CA PRO A 94 -17.29 15.64 28.50
C PRO A 94 -17.25 16.64 27.34
N ALA A 95 -17.59 17.89 27.62
CA ALA A 95 -17.50 18.97 26.63
C ALA A 95 -16.04 19.34 26.26
N GLU A 96 -15.13 19.14 27.18
CA GLU A 96 -13.69 19.45 27.03
C GLU A 96 -12.83 18.30 27.54
N PHE A 97 -11.60 18.23 27.08
CA PHE A 97 -10.64 17.26 27.59
C PHE A 97 -10.18 17.65 29.01
N THR A 98 -10.08 16.65 29.87
CA THR A 98 -9.45 16.85 31.18
C THR A 98 -7.93 17.00 31.02
N PRO A 99 -7.22 17.62 31.98
CA PRO A 99 -5.77 17.71 31.92
C PRO A 99 -5.05 16.35 31.73
N ALA A 100 -5.63 15.28 32.30
CA ALA A 100 -5.11 13.92 32.13
C ALA A 100 -5.27 13.42 30.67
N ALA A 101 -6.43 13.72 30.04
CA ALA A 101 -6.68 13.39 28.63
C ALA A 101 -5.76 14.22 27.71
N GLU A 102 -5.59 15.51 27.97
CA GLU A 102 -4.64 16.37 27.23
C GLU A 102 -3.21 15.83 27.33
N ALA A 103 -2.75 15.44 28.51
CA ALA A 103 -1.44 14.86 28.71
C ALA A 103 -1.26 13.53 27.93
N MET A 104 -2.31 12.69 27.88
CA MET A 104 -2.33 11.46 27.11
C MET A 104 -2.24 11.75 25.61
N ILE A 105 -3.00 12.72 25.08
CA ILE A 105 -2.96 13.11 23.66
C ILE A 105 -1.58 13.67 23.32
N ALA A 106 -1.00 14.51 24.18
CA ALA A 106 0.35 15.03 23.98
C ALA A 106 1.40 13.91 23.96
N GLN A 107 1.26 12.90 24.82
CA GLN A 107 2.12 11.71 24.80
C GLN A 107 1.96 10.93 23.52
N LEU A 108 0.71 10.71 23.07
CA LEU A 108 0.43 10.05 21.78
C LEU A 108 1.07 10.80 20.61
N GLY A 109 0.99 12.14 20.60
CA GLY A 109 1.66 12.97 19.60
C GLY A 109 3.17 12.75 19.56
N ARG A 110 3.80 12.68 20.73
CA ARG A 110 5.26 12.37 20.81
C ARG A 110 5.57 10.97 20.26
N MET A 111 4.71 9.98 20.54
CA MET A 111 4.89 8.63 20.01
C MET A 111 4.64 8.54 18.51
N LEU A 112 3.76 9.37 17.94
CA LEU A 112 3.49 9.44 16.51
C LEU A 112 4.60 10.18 15.73
N ALA A 113 5.32 11.07 16.35
CA ALA A 113 6.35 11.91 15.71
C ALA A 113 7.41 11.07 14.98
N GLU A 114 7.94 10.03 15.62
CA GLU A 114 8.97 9.18 15.04
C GLU A 114 8.46 8.33 13.85
N PRO A 115 7.32 7.62 13.91
CA PRO A 115 6.72 6.98 12.75
C PRO A 115 6.44 7.94 11.58
N MET A 116 5.99 9.17 11.88
CA MET A 116 5.76 10.19 10.85
C MET A 116 7.10 10.59 10.20
N ARG A 117 8.12 10.90 10.99
CA ARG A 117 9.46 11.22 10.52
C ARG A 117 10.01 10.08 9.63
N ALA A 118 9.97 8.85 10.11
CA ALA A 118 10.45 7.68 9.38
C ALA A 118 9.68 7.43 8.07
N ALA A 119 8.38 7.71 8.05
CA ALA A 119 7.58 7.59 6.82
C ALA A 119 7.97 8.65 5.79
N TRP A 120 8.30 9.87 6.24
CA TRP A 120 8.69 10.98 5.38
C TRP A 120 10.14 10.93 4.89
N GLU A 121 11.03 10.23 5.59
CA GLU A 121 12.47 10.19 5.31
C GLU A 121 12.85 9.95 3.83
N PRO A 122 12.15 9.10 3.05
CA PRO A 122 12.48 8.91 1.64
C PRO A 122 12.11 10.10 0.74
N LEU A 123 11.25 11.00 1.23
CA LEU A 123 10.75 12.14 0.48
C LEU A 123 11.47 13.42 0.89
N ALA A 124 11.55 13.64 2.20
CA ALA A 124 12.20 14.78 2.82
C ALA A 124 12.49 14.47 4.29
N ARG A 125 13.57 15.05 4.83
CA ARG A 125 13.89 14.98 6.26
C ARG A 125 13.06 16.02 7.00
N ILE A 126 11.93 15.56 7.55
CA ILE A 126 10.99 16.40 8.29
C ILE A 126 10.92 15.88 9.72
N GLU A 127 11.09 16.76 10.68
CA GLU A 127 10.82 16.51 12.09
C GLU A 127 9.38 16.95 12.41
N PHE A 128 8.71 16.14 13.24
CA PHE A 128 7.36 16.41 13.69
C PHE A 128 7.37 16.69 15.19
N THR A 129 6.77 17.81 15.56
CA THR A 129 6.67 18.19 16.99
C THR A 129 5.21 18.43 17.33
N PRO A 130 4.63 17.70 18.32
CA PRO A 130 3.25 17.92 18.73
C PRO A 130 3.10 19.27 19.42
N GLY A 131 2.07 20.02 19.05
CA GLY A 131 1.63 21.22 19.71
C GLY A 131 0.63 20.94 20.82
N ARG A 132 -0.12 21.96 21.23
CA ARG A 132 -1.22 21.82 22.17
C ARG A 132 -2.44 21.20 21.45
N VAL A 133 -3.10 20.27 22.13
CA VAL A 133 -4.35 19.71 21.62
C VAL A 133 -5.47 20.74 21.79
N GLU A 134 -6.34 20.81 20.80
CA GLU A 134 -7.53 21.64 20.81
C GLU A 134 -8.77 20.74 20.65
N ALA A 135 -9.80 21.01 21.45
CA ALA A 135 -11.11 20.38 21.29
C ALA A 135 -11.95 21.11 20.22
N ASN A 136 -11.71 22.40 20.05
CA ASN A 136 -12.37 23.22 19.04
C ASN A 136 -11.40 23.52 17.88
N PRO A 137 -11.70 23.03 16.67
CA PRO A 137 -10.85 23.25 15.50
C PRO A 137 -10.74 24.72 15.06
N ALA A 138 -11.62 25.61 15.54
CA ALA A 138 -11.53 27.05 15.28
C ALA A 138 -10.37 27.72 16.03
N LEU A 139 -9.79 27.05 17.03
CA LEU A 139 -8.64 27.55 17.79
C LEU A 139 -7.29 27.13 17.19
N ILE A 140 -7.32 26.33 16.13
CA ILE A 140 -6.10 25.93 15.43
C ILE A 140 -5.61 27.13 14.63
N THR A 141 -4.43 27.62 14.97
CA THR A 141 -3.75 28.69 14.21
C THR A 141 -3.16 28.11 12.92
N ASP A 142 -2.95 28.98 11.94
CA ASP A 142 -2.29 28.67 10.67
C ASP A 142 -3.06 27.72 9.73
N LEU A 143 -4.37 27.53 9.95
CA LEU A 143 -5.25 26.70 9.10
C LEU A 143 -6.62 27.34 8.94
N ASP A 144 -6.95 27.73 7.72
CA ASP A 144 -8.26 28.29 7.41
C ASP A 144 -9.26 27.20 7.02
N ALA A 145 -10.55 27.49 7.23
CA ALA A 145 -11.64 26.57 6.89
C ALA A 145 -11.67 26.19 5.41
N ASP A 146 -11.24 27.11 4.53
CA ASP A 146 -11.20 26.91 3.08
C ASP A 146 -9.89 26.25 2.60
N ASP A 147 -8.93 26.01 3.49
CA ASP A 147 -7.70 25.33 3.12
C ASP A 147 -7.96 23.92 2.63
N ALA A 148 -7.36 23.58 1.48
CA ALA A 148 -7.37 22.20 0.99
C ALA A 148 -6.41 21.35 1.82
N VAL A 149 -6.92 20.23 2.31
CA VAL A 149 -6.15 19.26 3.11
C VAL A 149 -6.12 17.90 2.44
N VAL A 150 -4.97 17.25 2.49
CA VAL A 150 -4.80 15.84 2.11
C VAL A 150 -5.00 15.01 3.37
N ILE A 151 -6.00 14.16 3.37
CA ILE A 151 -6.40 13.34 4.50
C ILE A 151 -5.94 11.91 4.28
N THR A 152 -5.26 11.35 5.25
CA THR A 152 -4.97 9.93 5.35
C THR A 152 -5.62 9.39 6.60
N ARG A 153 -6.58 8.48 6.44
CA ARG A 153 -7.26 7.81 7.54
C ARG A 153 -6.58 6.47 7.82
N PHE A 154 -6.24 6.24 9.08
CA PHE A 154 -5.69 4.97 9.56
C PHE A 154 -6.73 4.28 10.42
N GLY A 155 -7.17 3.10 9.97
CA GLY A 155 -8.02 2.23 10.78
C GLY A 155 -7.17 1.41 11.74
N ILE A 156 -7.66 1.28 12.97
CA ILE A 156 -7.03 0.51 14.06
C ILE A 156 -8.10 -0.44 14.60
N ALA A 157 -7.90 -1.73 14.42
CA ALA A 157 -8.83 -2.76 14.91
C ALA A 157 -8.12 -3.72 15.86
N SER A 158 -8.73 -3.97 17.01
CA SER A 158 -8.23 -4.89 18.03
C SER A 158 -9.29 -5.93 18.36
N GLY A 159 -8.98 -7.20 18.10
CA GLY A 159 -9.92 -8.32 18.30
C GLY A 159 -11.22 -8.13 17.52
N THR A 160 -12.37 -8.28 18.19
CA THR A 160 -13.72 -8.13 17.63
C THR A 160 -14.30 -6.74 17.81
N ALA A 161 -13.56 -5.79 18.40
CA ALA A 161 -14.03 -4.44 18.62
C ALA A 161 -14.21 -3.69 17.28
N LYS A 162 -15.12 -2.70 17.28
CA LYS A 162 -15.26 -1.81 16.11
C LYS A 162 -13.95 -1.08 15.86
N PRO A 163 -13.55 -0.92 14.61
CA PRO A 163 -12.36 -0.13 14.28
C PRO A 163 -12.48 1.30 14.77
N VAL A 164 -11.39 1.83 15.29
CA VAL A 164 -11.22 3.24 15.57
C VAL A 164 -10.29 3.88 14.55
N PHE A 165 -10.34 5.19 14.41
CA PHE A 165 -9.62 5.88 13.35
C PHE A 165 -8.74 6.99 13.88
N LEU A 166 -7.55 7.08 13.31
CA LEU A 166 -6.65 8.22 13.39
C LEU A 166 -6.60 8.86 12.01
N ASP A 167 -6.98 10.13 11.92
CA ASP A 167 -6.85 10.89 10.68
C ASP A 167 -5.61 11.79 10.76
N LEU A 168 -4.78 11.75 9.73
CA LEU A 168 -3.69 12.71 9.53
C LEU A 168 -4.02 13.62 8.37
N LEU A 169 -4.08 14.91 8.64
CA LEU A 169 -4.38 15.95 7.68
C LEU A 169 -3.11 16.72 7.38
N TYR A 170 -2.80 16.85 6.10
CA TYR A 170 -1.70 17.68 5.62
C TYR A 170 -2.27 18.81 4.76
N PRO A 171 -2.16 20.07 5.19
CA PRO A 171 -2.52 21.19 4.33
C PRO A 171 -1.73 21.13 3.01
N VAL A 172 -2.40 21.38 1.90
CA VAL A 172 -1.74 21.39 0.58
C VAL A 172 -0.62 22.42 0.55
N THR A 173 -0.77 23.53 1.27
CA THR A 173 0.25 24.57 1.44
C THR A 173 1.53 24.04 2.06
N ALA A 174 1.43 23.21 3.10
CA ALA A 174 2.56 22.54 3.75
C ALA A 174 3.21 21.46 2.87
N LEU A 175 2.47 20.87 1.93
CA LEU A 175 2.97 19.87 0.99
C LEU A 175 3.62 20.47 -0.27
N LYS A 176 3.28 21.70 -0.65
CA LYS A 176 3.80 22.36 -1.87
C LYS A 176 5.33 22.35 -1.99
N PRO A 177 6.12 22.66 -0.95
CA PRO A 177 7.59 22.61 -1.03
C PRO A 177 8.12 21.21 -1.37
N HIS A 178 7.36 20.17 -1.05
CA HIS A 178 7.72 18.76 -1.26
C HIS A 178 7.07 18.16 -2.52
N GLY A 179 6.33 18.96 -3.29
CA GLY A 179 5.60 18.55 -4.49
C GLY A 179 6.41 17.69 -5.45
N PRO A 180 7.63 18.09 -5.87
CA PRO A 180 8.46 17.29 -6.76
C PRO A 180 8.79 15.88 -6.21
N SER A 181 9.01 15.77 -4.91
CA SER A 181 9.28 14.49 -4.25
C SER A 181 8.02 13.64 -4.05
N LEU A 182 6.85 14.28 -3.94
CA LEU A 182 5.56 13.61 -3.73
C LEU A 182 4.93 13.11 -5.04
N THR A 183 5.17 13.80 -6.15
CA THR A 183 4.65 13.47 -7.49
C THR A 183 5.65 12.69 -8.33
N GLY A 184 6.95 12.85 -8.07
CA GLY A 184 7.98 12.02 -8.66
C GLY A 184 7.71 10.55 -8.30
N LYS A 185 7.97 9.63 -9.24
CA LYS A 185 8.15 8.22 -8.86
C LYS A 185 9.12 8.26 -7.70
N VAL A 186 8.76 7.68 -6.56
CA VAL A 186 9.70 7.52 -5.44
C VAL A 186 10.84 6.66 -5.98
N HIS A 187 11.82 7.34 -6.55
CA HIS A 187 13.15 6.80 -6.63
C HIS A 187 13.61 6.91 -5.17
N GLY A 188 13.23 5.89 -4.38
CA GLY A 188 14.00 5.64 -3.18
C GLY A 188 15.43 5.85 -3.62
N LYS A 189 16.26 6.59 -2.87
CA LYS A 189 17.70 6.60 -3.10
C LYS A 189 18.01 5.19 -3.52
N THR A 190 18.33 5.03 -4.78
CA THR A 190 18.87 3.78 -5.28
C THR A 190 20.14 3.63 -4.44
N ALA A 191 20.00 2.93 -3.31
CA ALA A 191 21.15 2.18 -2.84
C ALA A 191 21.63 1.54 -4.12
N GLU A 192 22.84 1.85 -4.56
CA GLU A 192 23.42 1.21 -5.75
C GLU A 192 22.97 -0.23 -5.70
N PRO A 193 22.26 -0.72 -6.74
CA PRO A 193 21.57 -2.00 -6.63
C PRO A 193 22.63 -2.98 -6.19
N ASP A 194 22.44 -3.58 -5.01
CA ASP A 194 23.42 -4.50 -4.43
C ASP A 194 23.79 -5.49 -5.53
N PRO A 195 25.01 -5.45 -6.06
CA PRO A 195 25.40 -6.28 -7.20
C PRO A 195 25.20 -7.76 -6.88
N ALA A 196 25.35 -8.15 -5.60
CA ALA A 196 25.15 -9.50 -5.14
C ALA A 196 23.65 -9.89 -5.19
N TRP A 197 22.75 -8.98 -4.76
CA TRP A 197 21.31 -9.21 -4.85
C TRP A 197 20.83 -9.30 -6.30
N ARG A 198 21.31 -8.38 -7.17
CA ARG A 198 20.98 -8.39 -8.61
C ARG A 198 21.46 -9.69 -9.28
N THR A 199 22.69 -10.11 -8.99
CA THR A 199 23.25 -11.36 -9.52
C THR A 199 22.47 -12.57 -9.00
N GLY A 200 22.13 -12.60 -7.71
CA GLY A 200 21.33 -13.63 -7.10
C GLY A 200 19.92 -13.73 -7.71
N LEU A 201 19.25 -12.59 -7.89
CA LEU A 201 17.93 -12.53 -8.53
C LEU A 201 17.99 -12.98 -9.99
N THR A 202 18.99 -12.51 -10.75
CA THR A 202 19.17 -12.92 -12.16
C THR A 202 19.38 -14.43 -12.25
N ARG A 203 20.21 -15.01 -11.37
CA ARG A 203 20.43 -16.46 -11.34
C ARG A 203 19.14 -17.20 -10.99
N ALA A 204 18.40 -16.74 -9.98
CA ALA A 204 17.12 -17.36 -9.57
C ALA A 204 16.08 -17.32 -10.70
N VAL A 205 16.00 -16.22 -11.46
CA VAL A 205 15.10 -16.10 -12.61
C VAL A 205 15.52 -17.05 -13.74
N MET A 206 16.84 -17.20 -14.00
CA MET A 206 17.35 -18.10 -15.03
C MET A 206 17.18 -19.58 -14.69
N ASP A 207 17.04 -19.92 -13.40
CA ASP A 207 16.81 -21.29 -12.93
C ASP A 207 15.31 -21.67 -12.94
N VAL A 208 14.40 -20.74 -13.25
CA VAL A 208 12.96 -21.01 -13.33
C VAL A 208 12.67 -21.91 -14.53
N ARG A 209 12.09 -23.07 -14.27
CA ARG A 209 11.70 -24.05 -15.29
C ARG A 209 10.21 -24.01 -15.51
N PHE A 210 9.78 -23.91 -16.76
CA PHE A 210 8.37 -24.04 -17.11
C PHE A 210 8.15 -25.13 -18.16
N PRO A 211 6.99 -25.80 -18.11
CA PRO A 211 6.65 -26.81 -19.12
C PRO A 211 6.39 -26.13 -20.46
N ILE A 212 7.07 -26.62 -21.48
CA ILE A 212 6.82 -26.23 -22.87
C ILE A 212 5.94 -27.28 -23.50
N ARG A 213 4.93 -26.85 -24.23
CA ARG A 213 4.01 -27.71 -24.99
C ARG A 213 4.01 -27.30 -26.44
N SER A 214 3.97 -28.29 -27.33
CA SER A 214 3.77 -28.08 -28.78
C SER A 214 2.74 -29.06 -29.29
N VAL A 215 1.84 -28.58 -30.13
CA VAL A 215 0.86 -29.39 -30.85
C VAL A 215 1.46 -29.68 -32.22
N LEU A 216 1.77 -30.95 -32.47
CA LEU A 216 2.47 -31.39 -33.67
C LEU A 216 1.50 -31.51 -34.84
N ALA A 217 0.28 -31.93 -34.62
CA ALA A 217 -0.77 -32.04 -35.64
C ALA A 217 -2.14 -32.03 -34.96
N GLU A 218 -3.13 -31.52 -35.69
CA GLU A 218 -4.55 -31.60 -35.34
C GLU A 218 -5.28 -32.23 -36.56
N PRO A 219 -5.31 -33.58 -36.61
CA PRO A 219 -5.94 -34.27 -37.76
C PRO A 219 -7.45 -34.07 -37.73
N MET A 220 -7.98 -33.64 -38.86
CA MET A 220 -9.44 -33.61 -39.10
C MET A 220 -9.87 -34.97 -39.64
N VAL A 221 -10.65 -35.69 -38.84
CA VAL A 221 -11.22 -36.99 -39.22
C VAL A 221 -12.74 -36.89 -39.31
N SER A 222 -13.35 -37.68 -40.24
CA SER A 222 -14.80 -37.72 -40.31
C SER A 222 -15.39 -38.45 -39.09
N LEU A 223 -16.62 -38.07 -38.69
CA LEU A 223 -17.30 -38.69 -37.59
C LEU A 223 -17.50 -40.21 -37.80
N SER A 224 -17.74 -40.65 -39.05
CA SER A 224 -17.84 -42.08 -39.41
C SER A 224 -16.54 -42.83 -39.11
N LEU A 225 -15.39 -42.25 -39.50
CA LEU A 225 -14.09 -42.85 -39.22
C LEU A 225 -13.84 -42.91 -37.72
N LEU A 226 -14.21 -41.86 -36.97
CA LEU A 226 -14.06 -41.81 -35.50
C LEU A 226 -14.88 -42.90 -34.79
N MET A 227 -16.09 -43.19 -35.31
CA MET A 227 -16.95 -44.24 -34.76
C MET A 227 -16.47 -45.66 -35.07
N GLU A 228 -15.70 -45.87 -36.12
CA GLU A 228 -15.17 -47.17 -36.54
C GLU A 228 -13.78 -47.47 -35.96
N LEU A 229 -13.11 -46.51 -35.32
CA LEU A 229 -11.76 -46.65 -34.76
C LEU A 229 -11.71 -47.77 -33.70
N LYS A 230 -10.70 -48.60 -33.83
CA LYS A 230 -10.39 -49.70 -32.88
C LYS A 230 -8.98 -49.56 -32.36
N ALA A 231 -8.73 -50.16 -31.22
CA ALA A 231 -7.39 -50.21 -30.68
C ALA A 231 -6.44 -50.94 -31.63
N GLY A 232 -5.38 -50.22 -32.07
CA GLY A 232 -4.41 -50.69 -33.05
C GLY A 232 -4.50 -50.01 -34.41
N ASP A 233 -5.57 -49.24 -34.67
CA ASP A 233 -5.69 -48.44 -35.89
C ASP A 233 -4.67 -47.29 -35.92
N VAL A 234 -4.15 -47.00 -37.08
CA VAL A 234 -3.16 -45.93 -37.31
C VAL A 234 -3.82 -44.74 -38.00
N ILE A 235 -3.87 -43.61 -37.35
CA ILE A 235 -4.30 -42.35 -37.92
C ILE A 235 -3.08 -41.64 -38.53
N PRO A 236 -3.00 -41.50 -39.86
CA PRO A 236 -1.89 -40.77 -40.45
C PRO A 236 -1.97 -39.27 -40.10
N ILE A 237 -0.90 -38.71 -39.58
CA ILE A 237 -0.77 -37.29 -39.31
C ILE A 237 0.31 -36.68 -40.19
N SER A 238 0.07 -35.46 -40.69
CA SER A 238 1.10 -34.66 -41.32
C SER A 238 1.57 -33.60 -40.36
N VAL A 239 2.86 -33.62 -40.05
CA VAL A 239 3.49 -32.58 -39.22
C VAL A 239 3.86 -31.42 -40.13
N GLY A 240 3.39 -30.22 -39.83
CA GLY A 240 3.73 -29.00 -40.59
C GLY A 240 5.25 -28.67 -40.46
N GLY A 241 5.75 -27.88 -41.38
CA GLY A 241 7.16 -27.44 -41.36
C GLY A 241 7.54 -26.69 -40.07
N ASP A 242 6.62 -25.84 -39.57
CA ASP A 242 6.74 -25.13 -38.31
C ASP A 242 5.60 -25.47 -37.37
N VAL A 243 5.91 -25.83 -36.15
CA VAL A 243 4.95 -26.12 -35.09
C VAL A 243 4.98 -25.02 -34.02
N PRO A 244 3.82 -24.64 -33.44
CA PRO A 244 3.78 -23.62 -32.39
C PRO A 244 4.39 -24.16 -31.10
N VAL A 245 5.18 -23.33 -30.43
CA VAL A 245 5.74 -23.62 -29.11
C VAL A 245 5.03 -22.74 -28.09
N MET A 246 4.39 -23.38 -27.12
CA MET A 246 3.54 -22.74 -26.12
C MET A 246 4.13 -22.85 -24.73
N VAL A 247 3.99 -21.80 -23.91
CA VAL A 247 4.22 -21.80 -22.47
C VAL A 247 2.88 -21.48 -21.80
N GLY A 248 2.29 -22.45 -21.16
CA GLY A 248 0.90 -22.32 -20.68
C GLY A 248 -0.08 -22.11 -21.84
N ARG A 249 -0.70 -20.92 -21.90
CA ARG A 249 -1.62 -20.51 -22.98
C ARG A 249 -0.98 -19.58 -24.00
N ASP A 250 0.22 -19.11 -23.74
CA ASP A 250 0.87 -18.09 -24.57
C ASP A 250 1.81 -18.73 -25.57
N ARG A 251 1.84 -18.18 -26.78
CA ARG A 251 2.74 -18.65 -27.85
C ARG A 251 4.12 -18.02 -27.66
N LEU A 252 5.11 -18.86 -27.32
CA LEU A 252 6.51 -18.46 -27.22
C LEU A 252 7.15 -18.23 -28.60
N GLY A 253 6.74 -19.03 -29.58
CA GLY A 253 7.34 -18.96 -30.90
C GLY A 253 6.93 -20.13 -31.79
N ALA A 254 7.76 -20.44 -32.76
CA ALA A 254 7.60 -21.58 -33.65
C ALA A 254 8.93 -22.34 -33.81
N GLY A 255 8.85 -23.60 -34.20
CA GLY A 255 10.02 -24.42 -34.43
C GLY A 255 9.74 -25.62 -35.30
N THR A 256 10.81 -26.21 -35.85
CA THR A 256 10.74 -27.44 -36.64
C THR A 256 10.93 -28.68 -35.74
N VAL A 257 10.16 -29.70 -36.03
CA VAL A 257 10.20 -30.97 -35.32
C VAL A 257 11.33 -31.85 -35.87
N GLY A 258 12.07 -32.48 -35.00
CA GLY A 258 13.14 -33.37 -35.32
C GLY A 258 13.48 -34.35 -34.20
N THR A 259 14.58 -35.00 -34.31
CA THR A 259 15.13 -35.89 -33.26
C THR A 259 16.49 -35.39 -32.80
N SER A 260 16.69 -35.42 -31.50
CA SER A 260 18.00 -35.13 -30.88
C SER A 260 18.27 -36.16 -29.80
N ASN A 261 19.41 -36.79 -29.83
CA ASN A 261 19.81 -37.85 -28.91
C ASN A 261 18.74 -38.96 -28.74
N GLY A 262 18.10 -39.38 -29.87
CA GLY A 262 17.08 -40.43 -29.88
C GLY A 262 15.73 -40.04 -29.26
N LYS A 263 15.50 -38.75 -28.93
CA LYS A 263 14.27 -38.21 -28.42
C LYS A 263 13.65 -37.19 -29.37
N ALA A 264 12.34 -37.08 -29.39
CA ALA A 264 11.69 -36.01 -30.12
C ALA A 264 12.16 -34.65 -29.59
N ALA A 265 12.49 -33.75 -30.50
CA ALA A 265 13.02 -32.44 -30.21
C ALA A 265 12.39 -31.39 -31.14
N ILE A 266 12.34 -30.15 -30.67
CA ILE A 266 11.90 -28.99 -31.45
C ILE A 266 13.05 -28.01 -31.53
N LYS A 267 13.44 -27.70 -32.75
CA LYS A 267 14.41 -26.63 -33.02
C LYS A 267 13.63 -25.33 -33.20
N LEU A 268 13.79 -24.39 -32.27
CA LEU A 268 13.17 -23.07 -32.38
C LEU A 268 13.71 -22.35 -33.62
N THR A 269 12.80 -21.92 -34.49
CA THR A 269 13.09 -21.13 -35.71
C THR A 269 12.78 -19.66 -35.50
N HIS A 270 11.77 -19.36 -34.68
CA HIS A 270 11.35 -18.02 -34.38
C HIS A 270 10.82 -17.93 -32.95
N ILE A 271 11.19 -16.87 -32.23
CA ILE A 271 10.64 -16.52 -30.91
C ILE A 271 9.83 -15.25 -31.07
N SER A 272 8.54 -15.35 -30.80
CA SER A 272 7.62 -14.21 -30.79
C SER A 272 7.60 -13.65 -29.36
N TYR A 273 8.36 -12.59 -29.11
CA TYR A 273 8.35 -11.90 -27.84
C TYR A 273 7.55 -10.61 -28.02
N ASP A 274 6.30 -10.61 -27.59
CA ASP A 274 5.50 -9.40 -27.53
C ASP A 274 5.66 -8.76 -26.16
N LEU A 275 6.73 -7.95 -26.03
CA LEU A 275 7.04 -7.19 -24.80
C LEU A 275 5.90 -6.23 -24.41
N ASP A 276 5.15 -5.72 -25.41
CA ASP A 276 4.07 -4.76 -25.16
C ASP A 276 2.84 -5.41 -24.53
N ARG A 277 2.62 -6.70 -24.75
CA ARG A 277 1.54 -7.45 -24.15
C ARG A 277 1.82 -7.93 -22.71
N ALA A 278 3.10 -8.13 -22.38
CA ALA A 278 3.51 -8.59 -21.05
C ALA A 278 3.50 -7.44 -20.01
N PHE A 279 3.61 -6.19 -20.45
CA PHE A 279 3.65 -4.99 -19.59
C PHE A 279 2.56 -3.96 -19.92
N GLY A 280 1.72 -4.22 -20.91
CA GLY A 280 0.67 -3.32 -21.43
C GLY A 280 -0.71 -3.51 -20.81
N GLY A 281 -0.80 -3.97 -19.57
CA GLY A 281 -2.02 -3.97 -18.76
C GLY A 281 -2.15 -2.64 -18.01
N GLU A 282 -2.92 -1.71 -18.60
CA GLU A 282 -3.57 -0.56 -17.94
C GLU A 282 -2.67 0.42 -17.15
N LEU A 283 -2.14 1.39 -17.88
CA LEU A 283 -1.93 2.75 -17.40
C LEU A 283 -2.86 3.67 -18.22
N GLN A 284 -4.12 3.73 -17.84
CA GLN A 284 -5.00 4.88 -18.07
C GLN A 284 -5.43 5.43 -16.72
#